data_a6bac3ed3c87d63ed6bcb66ec3b56e25
#
_entry.id   a6bac3ed3c87d63ed6bcb66ec3b56e25
#
_cell.length_a   1.000
_cell.length_b   1.000
_cell.length_c   1.000
_cell.angle_alpha   90.00
_cell.angle_beta   90.00
_cell.angle_gamma   90.00
#
_symmetry.space_group_name_H-M   'P 1'
#
loop_
_entity.id
_entity.type
_entity.pdbx_description
1 polymer ?
#
loop_
_entity_poly.entity_id
_entity_poly.type
_entity_poly.pdbx_seq_one_letter_code
_entity_poly.pdbx_strand_id
1 'polypeptide(L)'
;MDHLDHDIVQDLLPLYHDGVCSEKSRAAVEEHLKACETCRAALAAMDAPLPGAKREVAADDAAAVQKISEEWKKSKWKARLKGAAIAAAVCAVLVFLGLVATQWPGFPVDPAKIEITNVRQLSDGRILYHFYIDDDLGLRSIYFEFNEEGNAYYVPRRALITEKRIPHSPNSADMDMILDMREMQDDAQANGISAEITAVWYGTGVDRVLLWMEGMDLPAASAADEAEWGFDASSAAYWEAHDGPLEAAP
;
A
#
# COMPACT_ATOMS: atom_id res chain seq x y z
N MET A 1 63.11 53.82 -31.27
CA MET A 1 61.91 52.96 -31.42
C MET A 1 62.41 51.57 -31.48
N ASP A 2 62.26 50.76 -30.43
CA ASP A 2 62.71 49.39 -30.39
C ASP A 2 62.00 48.58 -31.47
N HIS A 3 62.78 48.23 -32.53
CA HIS A 3 62.35 47.30 -33.54
C HIS A 3 62.20 45.93 -32.87
N LEU A 4 60.99 45.42 -32.80
CA LEU A 4 60.79 44.05 -32.39
C LEU A 4 61.60 43.11 -33.22
N ASP A 5 62.30 42.19 -32.53
CA ASP A 5 63.13 41.17 -33.16
C ASP A 5 62.33 40.29 -34.06
N HIS A 6 62.85 39.81 -35.19
CA HIS A 6 62.10 39.03 -36.19
C HIS A 6 61.47 37.77 -35.59
N ASP A 7 62.24 37.10 -34.70
CA ASP A 7 61.69 35.86 -34.04
C ASP A 7 60.52 36.11 -33.13
N ILE A 8 60.52 37.24 -32.40
CA ILE A 8 59.39 37.64 -31.55
C ILE A 8 58.11 37.93 -32.36
N VAL A 9 58.32 38.58 -33.53
CA VAL A 9 57.16 38.87 -34.43
C VAL A 9 56.63 37.58 -35.01
N GLN A 10 57.44 36.62 -35.36
CA GLN A 10 57.05 35.34 -35.88
C GLN A 10 56.18 34.54 -34.90
N ASP A 11 56.55 34.57 -33.61
CA ASP A 11 55.75 33.98 -32.51
C ASP A 11 54.41 34.69 -32.30
N LEU A 12 54.30 35.97 -32.59
CA LEU A 12 53.10 36.77 -32.45
C LEU A 12 52.15 36.71 -33.67
N LEU A 13 52.63 36.27 -34.86
CA LEU A 13 51.84 36.19 -36.05
C LEU A 13 50.54 35.38 -35.94
N PRO A 14 50.52 34.20 -35.31
CA PRO A 14 49.26 33.45 -35.09
C PRO A 14 48.25 34.23 -34.26
N LEU A 15 48.72 34.87 -33.17
CA LEU A 15 47.84 35.69 -32.28
C LEU A 15 47.34 36.95 -32.99
N TYR A 16 48.18 37.54 -33.85
CA TYR A 16 47.82 38.68 -34.67
C TYR A 16 46.74 38.30 -35.71
N HIS A 17 46.91 37.15 -36.37
CA HIS A 17 46.01 36.62 -37.38
C HIS A 17 44.63 36.33 -36.74
N ASP A 18 44.60 35.76 -35.53
CA ASP A 18 43.37 35.43 -34.79
C ASP A 18 42.74 36.67 -34.11
N GLY A 19 43.34 37.82 -34.20
CA GLY A 19 42.82 39.08 -33.66
C GLY A 19 42.87 39.18 -32.14
N VAL A 20 43.62 38.33 -31.43
CA VAL A 20 43.67 38.22 -29.94
C VAL A 20 44.88 38.99 -29.34
N CYS A 21 45.66 39.68 -30.15
CA CYS A 21 46.77 40.53 -29.71
C CYS A 21 46.28 41.75 -28.95
N SER A 22 47.04 42.22 -27.95
CA SER A 22 46.88 43.54 -27.35
C SER A 22 47.16 44.64 -28.37
N GLU A 23 46.56 45.84 -28.19
CA GLU A 23 46.77 46.97 -29.09
C GLU A 23 48.23 47.32 -29.27
N LYS A 24 49.05 47.27 -28.22
CA LYS A 24 50.50 47.54 -28.30
C LYS A 24 51.23 46.47 -29.10
N SER A 25 50.90 45.19 -28.90
CA SER A 25 51.50 44.09 -29.66
C SER A 25 51.11 44.18 -31.15
N ARG A 26 49.83 44.48 -31.40
CA ARG A 26 49.31 44.68 -32.78
C ARG A 26 50.09 45.76 -33.52
N ALA A 27 50.21 46.97 -32.91
CA ALA A 27 50.91 48.07 -33.53
C ALA A 27 52.39 47.75 -33.83
N ALA A 28 53.05 47.03 -32.91
CA ALA A 28 54.44 46.61 -33.07
C ALA A 28 54.61 45.57 -34.21
N VAL A 29 53.70 44.59 -34.33
CA VAL A 29 53.67 43.63 -35.44
C VAL A 29 53.39 44.32 -36.78
N GLU A 30 52.43 45.24 -36.83
CA GLU A 30 52.12 46.02 -38.05
C GLU A 30 53.31 46.85 -38.53
N GLU A 31 54.04 47.48 -37.59
CA GLU A 31 55.25 48.25 -37.96
C GLU A 31 56.34 47.36 -38.54
N HIS A 32 56.60 46.17 -37.94
CA HIS A 32 57.58 45.20 -38.43
C HIS A 32 57.12 44.65 -39.83
N LEU A 33 55.85 44.37 -40.03
CA LEU A 33 55.35 43.85 -41.30
C LEU A 33 55.54 44.86 -42.46
N LYS A 34 55.68 46.18 -42.22
CA LYS A 34 56.02 47.15 -43.27
C LYS A 34 57.35 46.94 -43.85
N ALA A 35 58.34 46.49 -43.05
CA ALA A 35 59.75 46.35 -43.40
C ALA A 35 60.17 44.91 -43.68
N CYS A 36 59.46 43.89 -43.17
CA CYS A 36 59.89 42.50 -43.26
C CYS A 36 59.02 41.71 -44.24
N GLU A 37 59.60 41.30 -45.39
CA GLU A 37 58.89 40.52 -46.43
C GLU A 37 58.66 39.08 -45.97
N THR A 38 59.51 38.50 -45.21
CA THR A 38 59.40 37.14 -44.70
C THR A 38 58.21 36.97 -43.78
N CYS A 39 58.00 37.92 -42.84
CA CYS A 39 56.86 37.88 -41.93
C CYS A 39 55.52 38.16 -42.67
N ARG A 40 55.55 38.98 -43.73
CA ARG A 40 54.34 39.15 -44.61
C ARG A 40 53.98 37.85 -45.32
N ALA A 41 54.99 37.15 -45.84
CA ALA A 41 54.77 35.87 -46.53
C ALA A 41 54.25 34.79 -45.53
N ALA A 42 54.80 34.78 -44.32
CA ALA A 42 54.31 33.86 -43.28
C ALA A 42 52.85 34.13 -42.86
N LEU A 43 52.49 35.41 -42.73
CA LEU A 43 51.09 35.81 -42.45
C LEU A 43 50.15 35.40 -43.59
N ALA A 44 50.53 35.66 -44.82
CA ALA A 44 49.74 35.26 -45.99
C ALA A 44 49.61 33.75 -46.15
N ALA A 45 50.57 32.98 -45.68
CA ALA A 45 50.47 31.52 -45.65
C ALA A 45 49.45 31.00 -44.62
N MET A 46 49.18 31.77 -43.54
CA MET A 46 48.14 31.45 -42.56
C MET A 46 46.75 31.62 -43.10
N ASP A 47 46.53 32.55 -44.04
CA ASP A 47 45.27 32.75 -44.76
C ASP A 47 45.01 31.68 -45.83
N ALA A 48 46.02 30.89 -46.19
CA ALA A 48 45.85 29.88 -47.22
C ALA A 48 44.88 28.75 -46.74
N PRO A 49 43.86 28.37 -47.52
CA PRO A 49 42.98 27.30 -47.12
C PRO A 49 43.76 26.01 -46.93
N LEU A 50 43.67 25.42 -45.72
CA LEU A 50 44.28 24.15 -45.41
C LEU A 50 43.82 23.09 -46.45
N PRO A 51 44.76 22.36 -47.11
CA PRO A 51 44.43 21.29 -48.00
C PRO A 51 43.66 20.20 -47.19
N GLY A 52 42.34 20.06 -47.43
CA GLY A 52 41.47 19.11 -46.75
C GLY A 52 40.48 19.71 -45.76
N ALA A 53 40.41 21.02 -45.55
CA ALA A 53 39.45 21.69 -44.65
C ALA A 53 38.01 21.75 -45.19
N LYS A 54 37.71 21.22 -46.37
CA LYS A 54 36.34 20.84 -46.74
C LYS A 54 36.06 19.44 -46.26
N ARG A 55 36.01 19.26 -44.94
CA ARG A 55 35.23 18.17 -44.42
C ARG A 55 33.77 18.55 -44.65
N GLU A 56 33.22 18.14 -45.76
CA GLU A 56 31.76 18.00 -45.86
C GLU A 56 31.40 17.18 -44.67
N VAL A 57 30.69 17.77 -43.67
CA VAL A 57 29.98 16.98 -42.67
C VAL A 57 29.03 16.14 -43.49
N ALA A 58 29.46 14.93 -43.79
CA ALA A 58 28.73 14.05 -44.65
C ALA A 58 27.34 13.88 -43.99
N ALA A 59 26.31 13.91 -44.83
CA ALA A 59 24.94 13.67 -44.38
C ALA A 59 24.82 12.38 -43.54
N ASP A 60 25.78 11.49 -43.68
CA ASP A 60 26.01 10.25 -42.95
C ASP A 60 26.38 10.47 -41.47
N ASP A 61 27.20 11.49 -41.17
CA ASP A 61 27.58 11.84 -39.78
C ASP A 61 26.36 12.43 -39.02
N ALA A 62 25.54 13.21 -39.68
CA ALA A 62 24.29 13.73 -39.09
C ALA A 62 23.27 12.62 -38.80
N ALA A 63 23.16 11.65 -39.72
CA ALA A 63 22.30 10.48 -39.56
C ALA A 63 22.80 9.57 -38.42
N ALA A 64 24.12 9.39 -38.25
CA ALA A 64 24.73 8.65 -37.17
C ALA A 64 24.44 9.29 -35.80
N VAL A 65 24.56 10.62 -35.69
CA VAL A 65 24.25 11.36 -34.45
C VAL A 65 22.75 11.27 -34.11
N GLN A 66 21.86 11.36 -35.10
CA GLN A 66 20.43 11.19 -34.91
C GLN A 66 20.11 9.76 -34.37
N LYS A 67 20.69 8.74 -34.95
CA LYS A 67 20.51 7.33 -34.53
C LYS A 67 20.94 7.12 -33.07
N ILE A 68 22.08 7.63 -32.69
CA ILE A 68 22.58 7.58 -31.30
C ILE A 68 21.62 8.31 -30.36
N SER A 69 21.09 9.48 -30.75
CA SER A 69 20.16 10.24 -29.94
C SER A 69 18.82 9.52 -29.73
N GLU A 70 18.32 8.83 -30.72
CA GLU A 70 17.10 8.03 -30.62
C GLU A 70 17.26 6.78 -29.74
N GLU A 71 18.37 6.07 -29.90
CA GLU A 71 18.68 4.94 -29.06
C GLU A 71 18.85 5.34 -27.58
N TRP A 72 19.46 6.48 -27.33
CA TRP A 72 19.61 7.03 -25.99
C TRP A 72 18.28 7.45 -25.36
N LYS A 73 17.38 8.07 -26.16
CA LYS A 73 16.00 8.37 -25.73
C LYS A 73 15.21 7.10 -25.40
N LYS A 74 15.31 6.06 -26.23
CA LYS A 74 14.66 4.74 -26.01
C LYS A 74 15.22 4.06 -24.75
N SER A 75 16.53 4.12 -24.53
CA SER A 75 17.17 3.56 -23.35
C SER A 75 16.73 4.26 -22.07
N LYS A 76 16.69 5.59 -22.06
CA LYS A 76 16.20 6.39 -20.92
C LYS A 76 14.72 6.10 -20.63
N TRP A 77 13.89 5.95 -21.66
CA TRP A 77 12.48 5.65 -21.50
C TRP A 77 12.28 4.26 -20.89
N LYS A 78 13.02 3.24 -21.38
CA LYS A 78 13.02 1.89 -20.80
C LYS A 78 13.49 1.88 -19.32
N ALA A 79 14.52 2.66 -19.00
CA ALA A 79 14.99 2.78 -17.61
C ALA A 79 13.95 3.44 -16.70
N ARG A 80 13.26 4.50 -17.19
CA ARG A 80 12.16 5.15 -16.47
C ARG A 80 10.97 4.21 -16.25
N LEU A 81 10.59 3.44 -17.26
CA LEU A 81 9.51 2.44 -17.14
C LEU A 81 9.87 1.34 -16.15
N LYS A 82 11.10 0.83 -16.18
CA LYS A 82 11.56 -0.15 -15.19
C LYS A 82 11.52 0.43 -13.77
N GLY A 83 12.02 1.66 -13.58
CA GLY A 83 11.96 2.35 -12.30
C GLY A 83 10.53 2.57 -11.81
N ALA A 84 9.62 3.02 -12.69
CA ALA A 84 8.21 3.19 -12.36
C ALA A 84 7.53 1.85 -12.01
N ALA A 85 7.83 0.77 -12.73
CA ALA A 85 7.30 -0.56 -12.44
C ALA A 85 7.77 -1.08 -11.07
N ILE A 86 9.06 -0.89 -10.74
CA ILE A 86 9.60 -1.27 -9.43
C ILE A 86 8.94 -0.45 -8.31
N ALA A 87 8.83 0.88 -8.50
CA ALA A 87 8.17 1.75 -7.53
C ALA A 87 6.70 1.35 -7.32
N ALA A 88 5.96 1.08 -8.40
CA ALA A 88 4.58 0.59 -8.31
C ALA A 88 4.47 -0.75 -7.58
N ALA A 89 5.39 -1.68 -7.84
CA ALA A 89 5.42 -2.97 -7.15
C ALA A 89 5.71 -2.80 -5.65
N VAL A 90 6.65 -1.94 -5.28
CA VAL A 90 6.94 -1.63 -3.87
C VAL A 90 5.73 -1.00 -3.19
N CYS A 91 5.09 -0.01 -3.83
CA CYS A 91 3.87 0.60 -3.30
C CYS A 91 2.74 -0.43 -3.12
N ALA A 92 2.53 -1.32 -4.09
CA ALA A 92 1.53 -2.38 -4.01
C ALA A 92 1.80 -3.33 -2.83
N VAL A 93 3.06 -3.73 -2.61
CA VAL A 93 3.46 -4.56 -1.46
C VAL A 93 3.21 -3.83 -0.14
N LEU A 94 3.56 -2.56 -0.04
CA LEU A 94 3.33 -1.78 1.18
C LEU A 94 1.84 -1.61 1.48
N VAL A 95 1.02 -1.34 0.45
CA VAL A 95 -0.45 -1.29 0.59
C VAL A 95 -1.00 -2.64 1.01
N PHE A 96 -0.54 -3.72 0.38
CA PHE A 96 -0.96 -5.08 0.74
C PHE A 96 -0.60 -5.42 2.20
N LEU A 97 0.63 -5.14 2.63
CA LEU A 97 1.05 -5.36 4.02
C LEU A 97 0.23 -4.51 5.00
N GLY A 98 -0.08 -3.25 4.63
CA GLY A 98 -0.95 -2.38 5.41
C GLY A 98 -2.36 -2.95 5.55
N LEU A 99 -2.95 -3.45 4.46
CA LEU A 99 -4.25 -4.12 4.48
C LEU A 99 -4.23 -5.39 5.33
N VAL A 100 -3.20 -6.22 5.19
CA VAL A 100 -3.05 -7.42 6.03
C VAL A 100 -2.94 -7.03 7.51
N ALA A 101 -2.14 -6.04 7.84
CA ALA A 101 -1.95 -5.62 9.23
C ALA A 101 -3.21 -5.06 9.89
N THR A 102 -4.09 -4.41 9.11
CA THR A 102 -5.30 -3.74 9.63
C THR A 102 -6.59 -4.53 9.43
N GLN A 103 -6.63 -5.43 8.43
CA GLN A 103 -7.86 -6.13 8.06
C GLN A 103 -7.86 -7.62 8.41
N TRP A 104 -6.67 -8.25 8.42
CA TRP A 104 -6.61 -9.69 8.69
C TRP A 104 -6.84 -10.00 10.17
N PRO A 105 -7.91 -10.73 10.54
CA PRO A 105 -8.24 -11.08 11.92
C PRO A 105 -7.40 -12.29 12.36
N GLY A 106 -6.08 -12.12 12.42
CA GLY A 106 -5.14 -13.22 12.68
C GLY A 106 -4.99 -13.59 14.16
N PHE A 107 -5.34 -12.71 15.09
CA PHE A 107 -5.02 -12.87 16.50
C PHE A 107 -6.28 -13.07 17.33
N PRO A 108 -6.44 -14.24 17.97
CA PRO A 108 -7.54 -14.45 18.93
C PRO A 108 -7.36 -13.53 20.14
N VAL A 109 -8.48 -13.10 20.70
CA VAL A 109 -8.50 -12.37 21.97
C VAL A 109 -8.26 -13.37 23.10
N ASP A 110 -7.49 -12.95 24.09
CA ASP A 110 -7.26 -13.73 25.30
C ASP A 110 -8.58 -13.98 26.04
N PRO A 111 -9.01 -15.23 26.23
CA PRO A 111 -10.27 -15.52 26.90
C PRO A 111 -10.37 -14.95 28.32
N ALA A 112 -9.24 -14.79 29.01
CA ALA A 112 -9.19 -14.21 30.36
C ALA A 112 -9.68 -12.74 30.41
N LYS A 113 -9.76 -12.07 29.27
CA LYS A 113 -10.31 -10.71 29.15
C LYS A 113 -11.79 -10.66 28.74
N ILE A 114 -12.37 -11.82 28.45
CA ILE A 114 -13.75 -11.90 27.99
C ILE A 114 -14.66 -12.06 29.21
N GLU A 115 -15.59 -11.14 29.33
CA GLU A 115 -16.62 -11.16 30.37
C GLU A 115 -17.99 -11.34 29.72
N ILE A 116 -18.71 -12.35 30.18
CA ILE A 116 -20.09 -12.62 29.79
C ILE A 116 -20.98 -12.38 31.00
N THR A 117 -21.88 -11.44 30.89
CA THR A 117 -22.79 -11.05 31.97
C THR A 117 -24.23 -10.98 31.49
N ASN A 118 -25.16 -10.84 32.41
CA ASN A 118 -26.57 -10.67 32.13
C ASN A 118 -27.17 -11.74 31.20
N VAL A 119 -26.73 -12.99 31.34
CA VAL A 119 -27.27 -14.10 30.55
C VAL A 119 -28.68 -14.39 30.98
N ARG A 120 -29.65 -14.32 30.05
CA ARG A 120 -31.08 -14.51 30.29
C ARG A 120 -31.77 -15.09 29.06
N GLN A 121 -32.83 -15.83 29.27
CA GLN A 121 -33.56 -16.49 28.19
C GLN A 121 -34.82 -15.71 27.81
N LEU A 122 -34.97 -15.44 26.51
CA LEU A 122 -36.18 -14.89 25.92
C LEU A 122 -37.29 -15.94 25.85
N SER A 123 -38.53 -15.50 25.73
CA SER A 123 -39.72 -16.38 25.68
C SER A 123 -39.72 -17.32 24.44
N ASP A 124 -39.02 -16.97 23.39
CA ASP A 124 -38.86 -17.76 22.16
C ASP A 124 -37.67 -18.78 22.25
N GLY A 125 -36.98 -18.81 23.39
CA GLY A 125 -35.89 -19.73 23.67
C GLY A 125 -34.50 -19.20 23.32
N ARG A 126 -34.39 -18.05 22.66
CA ARG A 126 -33.09 -17.41 22.40
C ARG A 126 -32.45 -16.89 23.71
N ILE A 127 -31.17 -16.75 23.70
CA ILE A 127 -30.41 -16.35 24.90
C ILE A 127 -29.82 -14.98 24.66
N LEU A 128 -30.21 -14.01 25.48
CA LEU A 128 -29.68 -12.67 25.47
C LEU A 128 -28.59 -12.56 26.53
N TYR A 129 -27.46 -11.97 26.18
CA TYR A 129 -26.32 -11.81 27.06
C TYR A 129 -25.53 -10.56 26.72
N HIS A 130 -24.80 -10.05 27.67
CA HIS A 130 -23.89 -8.93 27.49
C HIS A 130 -22.46 -9.45 27.31
N PHE A 131 -21.86 -9.10 26.17
CA PHE A 131 -20.49 -9.43 25.83
C PHE A 131 -19.57 -8.22 26.01
N TYR A 132 -18.54 -8.41 26.79
CA TYR A 132 -17.55 -7.38 27.09
C TYR A 132 -16.13 -7.95 27.01
N ILE A 133 -15.18 -7.16 26.51
CA ILE A 133 -13.74 -7.47 26.57
C ILE A 133 -13.08 -6.40 27.42
N ASP A 134 -12.40 -6.83 28.50
CA ASP A 134 -11.72 -5.94 29.45
C ASP A 134 -10.40 -5.40 28.88
N ASP A 135 -10.55 -4.59 27.87
CA ASP A 135 -9.50 -3.71 27.32
C ASP A 135 -10.11 -2.60 26.44
N ASP A 136 -9.31 -1.62 26.06
CA ASP A 136 -9.76 -0.47 25.26
C ASP A 136 -9.68 -0.70 23.75
N LEU A 137 -9.55 -1.95 23.31
CA LEU A 137 -9.35 -2.26 21.89
C LEU A 137 -10.65 -2.71 21.24
N GLY A 138 -10.82 -2.32 19.97
CA GLY A 138 -11.93 -2.77 19.14
C GLY A 138 -11.80 -4.25 18.77
N LEU A 139 -12.89 -4.80 18.26
CA LEU A 139 -12.99 -6.17 17.76
C LEU A 139 -13.03 -6.14 16.23
N ARG A 140 -12.39 -7.09 15.56
CA ARG A 140 -12.47 -7.19 14.11
C ARG A 140 -13.57 -8.12 13.63
N SER A 141 -13.65 -9.29 14.24
CA SER A 141 -14.64 -10.33 13.91
C SER A 141 -14.72 -11.37 15.02
N ILE A 142 -15.82 -12.10 15.04
CA ILE A 142 -15.98 -13.30 15.87
C ILE A 142 -16.08 -14.46 14.87
N TYR A 143 -15.25 -15.47 15.05
CA TYR A 143 -15.28 -16.70 14.27
C TYR A 143 -16.00 -17.77 15.08
N PHE A 144 -16.63 -18.67 14.35
CA PHE A 144 -17.29 -19.84 14.93
C PHE A 144 -16.42 -21.06 14.63
N GLU A 145 -16.17 -21.84 15.67
CA GLU A 145 -15.50 -23.13 15.56
C GLU A 145 -16.39 -24.18 16.23
N PHE A 146 -16.54 -25.33 15.64
CA PHE A 146 -17.35 -26.42 16.14
C PHE A 146 -16.51 -27.69 16.27
N ASN A 147 -16.89 -28.57 17.21
CA ASN A 147 -16.27 -29.88 17.29
C ASN A 147 -17.33 -31.00 17.27
N GLU A 148 -16.88 -32.21 17.02
CA GLU A 148 -17.73 -33.40 16.98
C GLU A 148 -18.30 -33.82 18.34
N GLU A 149 -17.87 -33.18 19.42
CA GLU A 149 -18.34 -33.41 20.78
C GLU A 149 -19.54 -32.52 21.15
N GLY A 150 -20.05 -31.74 20.20
CA GLY A 150 -21.18 -30.83 20.44
C GLY A 150 -20.81 -29.52 21.13
N ASN A 151 -19.56 -29.09 21.03
CA ASN A 151 -19.18 -27.77 21.53
C ASN A 151 -19.05 -26.78 20.38
N ALA A 152 -19.64 -25.59 20.55
CA ALA A 152 -19.45 -24.42 19.70
C ALA A 152 -18.57 -23.39 20.41
N TYR A 153 -17.70 -22.75 19.65
CA TYR A 153 -16.75 -21.76 20.17
C TYR A 153 -16.90 -20.45 19.40
N TYR A 154 -17.18 -19.39 20.11
CA TYR A 154 -17.01 -18.02 19.63
C TYR A 154 -15.56 -17.60 19.85
N VAL A 155 -14.84 -17.32 18.77
CA VAL A 155 -13.45 -16.93 18.82
C VAL A 155 -13.32 -15.48 18.35
N PRO A 156 -13.40 -14.51 19.26
CA PRO A 156 -13.16 -13.12 18.92
C PRO A 156 -11.74 -12.92 18.42
N ARG A 157 -11.58 -12.22 17.29
CA ARG A 157 -10.26 -12.01 16.67
C ARG A 157 -10.02 -10.55 16.34
N ARG A 158 -8.75 -10.18 16.37
CA ARG A 158 -8.26 -8.84 16.08
C ARG A 158 -7.23 -8.86 14.96
N ALA A 159 -7.08 -7.72 14.30
CA ALA A 159 -5.98 -7.45 13.40
C ALA A 159 -4.69 -7.16 14.18
N LEU A 160 -3.54 -7.20 13.49
CA LEU A 160 -2.25 -6.85 14.10
C LEU A 160 -2.24 -5.39 14.59
N ILE A 161 -2.85 -4.49 13.81
CA ILE A 161 -3.05 -3.09 14.19
C ILE A 161 -4.55 -2.93 14.47
N THR A 162 -4.90 -2.86 15.74
CA THR A 162 -6.28 -2.73 16.20
C THR A 162 -6.52 -1.30 16.69
N GLU A 163 -7.61 -0.71 16.21
CA GLU A 163 -8.06 0.61 16.67
C GLU A 163 -8.63 0.53 18.09
N LYS A 164 -8.66 1.66 18.76
CA LYS A 164 -9.34 1.77 20.04
C LYS A 164 -10.83 1.51 19.88
N ARG A 165 -11.44 0.95 20.93
CA ARG A 165 -12.88 0.74 21.01
C ARG A 165 -13.64 2.06 20.80
N ILE A 166 -14.61 2.03 19.90
CA ILE A 166 -15.57 3.13 19.70
C ILE A 166 -16.88 2.65 20.32
N PRO A 167 -17.40 3.33 21.34
CA PRO A 167 -18.69 2.97 21.94
C PRO A 167 -19.81 2.95 20.88
N HIS A 168 -20.72 1.99 20.98
CA HIS A 168 -21.88 1.84 20.09
C HIS A 168 -21.54 1.60 18.61
N SER A 169 -20.33 1.15 18.31
CA SER A 169 -19.96 0.72 16.95
C SER A 169 -20.10 -0.80 16.81
N PRO A 170 -20.30 -1.31 15.58
CA PRO A 170 -20.33 -2.77 15.35
C PRO A 170 -19.04 -3.49 15.77
N ASN A 171 -17.94 -2.75 15.92
CA ASN A 171 -16.65 -3.24 16.38
C ASN A 171 -16.44 -3.00 17.89
N SER A 172 -17.48 -2.58 18.60
CA SER A 172 -17.43 -2.45 20.04
C SER A 172 -17.35 -3.85 20.66
N ALA A 173 -16.37 -4.05 21.50
CA ALA A 173 -16.31 -5.25 22.33
C ALA A 173 -17.10 -5.02 23.66
N ASP A 174 -18.23 -4.38 23.57
CA ASP A 174 -19.10 -3.94 24.68
C ASP A 174 -20.51 -3.82 24.10
N MET A 175 -21.26 -4.93 24.05
CA MET A 175 -22.57 -4.98 23.40
C MET A 175 -23.43 -6.14 23.92
N ASP A 176 -24.74 -5.96 23.84
CA ASP A 176 -25.69 -7.05 24.00
C ASP A 176 -25.75 -7.90 22.72
N MET A 177 -25.79 -9.19 22.91
CA MET A 177 -25.83 -10.20 21.84
C MET A 177 -26.91 -11.23 22.09
N ILE A 178 -27.40 -11.81 21.01
CA ILE A 178 -28.36 -12.92 21.05
C ILE A 178 -27.68 -14.19 20.53
N LEU A 179 -27.88 -15.29 21.25
CA LEU A 179 -27.58 -16.63 20.80
C LEU A 179 -28.88 -17.34 20.44
N ASP A 180 -29.05 -17.69 19.16
CA ASP A 180 -30.10 -18.61 18.70
C ASP A 180 -29.48 -20.00 18.50
N MET A 181 -29.94 -20.95 19.29
CA MET A 181 -29.43 -22.34 19.26
C MET A 181 -29.80 -23.06 17.95
N ARG A 182 -30.88 -22.64 17.28
CA ARG A 182 -31.26 -23.23 15.99
C ARG A 182 -30.30 -22.79 14.89
N GLU A 183 -30.07 -21.48 14.80
CA GLU A 183 -29.08 -20.93 13.86
C GLU A 183 -27.69 -21.51 14.11
N MET A 184 -27.27 -21.66 15.39
CA MET A 184 -26.01 -22.27 15.76
C MET A 184 -25.92 -23.73 15.30
N GLN A 185 -26.99 -24.50 15.43
CA GLN A 185 -27.05 -25.90 14.98
C GLN A 185 -26.99 -26.00 13.45
N ASP A 186 -27.70 -25.12 12.73
CA ASP A 186 -27.68 -25.05 11.27
C ASP A 186 -26.28 -24.71 10.76
N ASP A 187 -25.61 -23.74 11.40
CA ASP A 187 -24.23 -23.38 11.09
C ASP A 187 -23.26 -24.56 11.34
N ALA A 188 -23.41 -25.29 12.44
CA ALA A 188 -22.61 -26.47 12.71
C ALA A 188 -22.79 -27.53 11.61
N GLN A 189 -24.02 -27.79 11.20
CA GLN A 189 -24.35 -28.74 10.12
C GLN A 189 -23.77 -28.28 8.77
N ALA A 190 -23.85 -27.00 8.45
CA ALA A 190 -23.28 -26.41 7.24
C ALA A 190 -21.74 -26.57 7.22
N ASN A 191 -21.10 -26.60 8.38
CA ASN A 191 -19.67 -26.87 8.56
C ASN A 191 -19.34 -28.37 8.66
N GLY A 192 -20.31 -29.25 8.44
CA GLY A 192 -20.11 -30.71 8.39
C GLY A 192 -20.14 -31.42 9.75
N ILE A 193 -20.57 -30.72 10.81
CA ILE A 193 -20.72 -31.27 12.16
C ILE A 193 -22.14 -31.78 12.32
N SER A 194 -22.29 -33.08 12.57
CA SER A 194 -23.59 -33.72 12.75
C SER A 194 -23.99 -33.83 14.24
N ALA A 195 -23.09 -33.52 15.16
CA ALA A 195 -23.36 -33.55 16.58
C ALA A 195 -24.33 -32.42 16.97
N GLU A 196 -25.22 -32.71 17.91
CA GLU A 196 -26.06 -31.68 18.53
C GLU A 196 -25.20 -30.77 19.42
N ILE A 197 -25.38 -29.46 19.31
CA ILE A 197 -24.64 -28.50 20.11
C ILE A 197 -25.17 -28.49 21.53
N THR A 198 -24.34 -28.93 22.47
CA THR A 198 -24.65 -29.05 23.89
C THR A 198 -23.97 -28.00 24.76
N ALA A 199 -22.97 -27.29 24.23
CA ALA A 199 -22.32 -26.21 24.95
C ALA A 199 -21.75 -25.13 24.00
N VAL A 200 -21.83 -23.88 24.43
CA VAL A 200 -21.32 -22.71 23.72
C VAL A 200 -20.32 -21.96 24.60
N TRP A 201 -19.15 -21.71 24.04
CA TRP A 201 -18.01 -21.13 24.75
C TRP A 201 -17.48 -19.89 24.03
N TYR A 202 -16.86 -18.99 24.78
CA TYR A 202 -16.01 -17.93 24.25
C TYR A 202 -14.54 -18.27 24.42
N GLY A 203 -13.75 -18.12 23.34
CA GLY A 203 -12.35 -18.52 23.31
C GLY A 203 -12.16 -20.02 23.15
N THR A 204 -10.92 -20.43 23.00
CA THR A 204 -10.50 -21.81 22.87
C THR A 204 -9.47 -22.17 23.94
N GLY A 205 -9.29 -23.46 24.23
CA GLY A 205 -8.31 -23.93 25.20
C GLY A 205 -8.83 -24.03 26.62
N VAL A 206 -7.94 -23.87 27.60
CA VAL A 206 -8.27 -24.11 29.04
C VAL A 206 -8.97 -22.92 29.69
N ASP A 207 -8.72 -21.69 29.20
CA ASP A 207 -9.25 -20.45 29.80
C ASP A 207 -10.55 -19.96 29.15
N ARG A 208 -11.21 -20.86 28.38
CA ARG A 208 -12.47 -20.54 27.70
C ARG A 208 -13.59 -20.17 28.70
N VAL A 209 -14.45 -19.24 28.33
CA VAL A 209 -15.58 -18.77 29.13
C VAL A 209 -16.84 -19.48 28.67
N LEU A 210 -17.57 -20.11 29.60
CA LEU A 210 -18.88 -20.73 29.29
C LEU A 210 -19.92 -19.65 29.09
N LEU A 211 -20.61 -19.69 27.95
CA LEU A 211 -21.81 -18.89 27.70
C LEU A 211 -23.08 -19.67 28.04
N TRP A 212 -23.21 -20.86 27.51
CA TRP A 212 -24.37 -21.71 27.68
C TRP A 212 -24.01 -23.20 27.62
N MET A 213 -24.76 -23.98 28.33
CA MET A 213 -24.67 -25.45 28.31
C MET A 213 -26.08 -26.05 28.43
N GLU A 214 -26.33 -27.16 27.75
CA GLU A 214 -27.61 -27.89 27.86
C GLU A 214 -27.95 -28.21 29.30
N GLY A 215 -29.22 -27.96 29.67
CA GLY A 215 -29.72 -28.13 31.05
C GLY A 215 -29.34 -26.98 32.00
N MET A 216 -28.69 -25.90 31.52
CA MET A 216 -28.45 -24.70 32.31
C MET A 216 -29.75 -23.96 32.59
N ASP A 217 -30.05 -23.68 33.87
CA ASP A 217 -31.17 -22.88 34.29
C ASP A 217 -30.83 -21.40 34.14
N LEU A 218 -31.50 -20.72 33.20
CA LEU A 218 -31.26 -19.31 32.90
C LEU A 218 -32.45 -18.47 33.43
N PRO A 219 -32.17 -17.29 33.99
CA PRO A 219 -33.23 -16.37 34.36
C PRO A 219 -34.01 -15.94 33.12
N ALA A 220 -35.33 -15.79 33.27
CA ALA A 220 -36.17 -15.25 32.20
C ALA A 220 -35.82 -13.78 31.90
N ALA A 221 -35.86 -13.41 30.65
CA ALA A 221 -35.71 -12.03 30.22
C ALA A 221 -36.80 -11.13 30.79
N SER A 222 -36.50 -9.87 31.01
CA SER A 222 -37.49 -8.88 31.47
C SER A 222 -38.47 -8.50 30.37
N ALA A 223 -39.62 -7.90 30.72
CA ALA A 223 -40.57 -7.38 29.74
C ALA A 223 -39.95 -6.29 28.84
N ALA A 224 -38.94 -5.57 29.32
CA ALA A 224 -38.19 -4.60 28.51
C ALA A 224 -37.28 -5.30 27.49
N ASP A 225 -36.58 -6.37 27.89
CA ASP A 225 -35.77 -7.18 27.00
C ASP A 225 -36.65 -7.83 25.91
N GLU A 226 -37.81 -8.36 26.30
CA GLU A 226 -38.77 -8.95 25.34
C GLU A 226 -39.30 -7.90 24.33
N ALA A 227 -39.52 -6.66 24.78
CA ALA A 227 -39.97 -5.60 23.89
C ALA A 227 -38.88 -5.12 22.92
N GLU A 228 -37.61 -5.20 23.30
CA GLU A 228 -36.47 -4.75 22.49
C GLU A 228 -35.95 -5.87 21.60
N TRP A 229 -35.85 -7.10 22.11
CA TRP A 229 -35.20 -8.23 21.47
C TRP A 229 -36.10 -9.40 21.14
N GLY A 230 -37.34 -9.38 21.64
CA GLY A 230 -38.32 -10.43 21.38
C GLY A 230 -38.67 -10.50 19.91
N PHE A 231 -39.06 -11.69 19.48
CA PHE A 231 -39.48 -11.95 18.11
C PHE A 231 -40.91 -11.45 17.93
N ASP A 232 -41.15 -10.36 17.25
CA ASP A 232 -42.47 -9.89 16.90
C ASP A 232 -42.91 -10.36 15.50
N ALA A 233 -44.19 -10.29 15.20
CA ALA A 233 -44.71 -10.70 13.90
C ALA A 233 -44.20 -9.84 12.73
N SER A 234 -43.61 -8.65 12.98
CA SER A 234 -43.01 -7.80 11.96
C SER A 234 -41.62 -8.27 11.62
N SER A 235 -40.86 -8.75 12.60
CA SER A 235 -39.56 -9.40 12.40
C SER A 235 -39.73 -10.72 11.65
N ALA A 236 -40.75 -11.53 11.97
CA ALA A 236 -41.08 -12.75 11.23
C ALA A 236 -41.34 -12.48 9.74
N ALA A 237 -42.12 -11.45 9.43
CA ALA A 237 -42.41 -11.05 8.05
C ALA A 237 -41.16 -10.57 7.30
N TYR A 238 -40.22 -9.94 7.99
CA TYR A 238 -38.94 -9.52 7.40
C TYR A 238 -38.11 -10.74 7.00
N TRP A 239 -37.96 -11.71 7.88
CA TRP A 239 -37.16 -12.91 7.63
C TRP A 239 -37.81 -13.83 6.57
N GLU A 240 -39.14 -14.02 6.63
CA GLU A 240 -39.89 -14.73 5.57
C GLU A 240 -39.69 -14.10 4.19
N ALA A 241 -39.55 -12.79 4.12
CA ALA A 241 -39.35 -12.06 2.87
C ALA A 241 -37.92 -12.17 2.31
N HIS A 242 -36.95 -12.45 3.16
CA HIS A 242 -35.52 -12.46 2.78
C HIS A 242 -34.91 -13.86 2.73
N ASP A 243 -35.34 -14.80 3.55
CA ASP A 243 -34.78 -16.16 3.64
C ASP A 243 -35.75 -17.29 3.21
N GLY A 244 -37.01 -16.94 2.81
CA GLY A 244 -38.04 -17.90 2.46
C GLY A 244 -38.80 -18.46 3.68
N PRO A 245 -39.90 -19.21 3.45
CA PRO A 245 -40.75 -19.70 4.54
C PRO A 245 -39.96 -20.66 5.44
N LEU A 246 -39.94 -20.36 6.74
CA LEU A 246 -39.45 -21.30 7.76
C LEU A 246 -40.38 -22.50 7.73
N GLU A 247 -39.98 -23.61 7.10
CA GLU A 247 -40.70 -24.86 7.25
C GLU A 247 -40.65 -25.25 8.74
N ALA A 248 -41.80 -25.25 9.35
CA ALA A 248 -41.97 -25.77 10.70
C ALA A 248 -41.48 -27.24 10.70
N ALA A 249 -40.41 -27.51 11.39
CA ALA A 249 -39.96 -28.88 11.63
C ALA A 249 -41.05 -29.65 12.37
N PRO A 250 -41.25 -30.91 12.03
CA PRO A 250 -42.34 -31.75 12.54
C PRO A 250 -42.23 -32.03 14.02
#